data_1ab95916e16b414e4d1272185c5527ba
#
_entry.id   1ab95916e16b414e4d1272185c5527ba
#
_cell.length_a   1.000
_cell.length_b   1.000
_cell.length_c   1.000
_cell.angle_alpha   90.00
_cell.angle_beta   90.00
_cell.angle_gamma   90.00
#
_symmetry.space_group_name_H-M   'P 1'
#
loop_
_entity.id
_entity.type
_entity.pdbx_description
1 polymer ?
#
loop_
_entity_poly.entity_id
_entity_poly.type
_entity_poly.pdbx_seq_one_letter_code
_entity_poly.pdbx_strand_id
1 'polypeptide(L)'
;FNNFKAKKEILVKENQLKEQQIIESLSKDFKVTPSGLRYKILNKGNGDSPKKGDKVKVHYKGMLTDETVFDSSYKRNQPIEFNVGIGQVIPGWDEGIMLLKNGEKAKFVIPSNLGYGEAGAGGVIPPNATLVFEVELL
;
A
#
# COMPACT_ATOMS: atom_id res chain seq x y z
N PHE A 1 12.00 -18.89 -31.04
CA PHE A 1 11.22 -19.42 -29.90
C PHE A 1 11.86 -19.08 -28.55
N ASN A 2 13.08 -19.55 -28.35
CA ASN A 2 13.79 -19.33 -27.09
C ASN A 2 14.08 -17.86 -26.84
N ASN A 3 14.33 -17.07 -27.90
CA ASN A 3 14.62 -15.64 -27.77
C ASN A 3 13.44 -14.83 -27.26
N PHE A 4 12.23 -15.21 -27.64
CA PHE A 4 11.02 -14.51 -27.18
C PHE A 4 10.79 -14.69 -25.67
N LYS A 5 10.96 -15.92 -25.19
CA LYS A 5 10.82 -16.23 -23.75
C LYS A 5 11.90 -15.54 -22.92
N ALA A 6 13.15 -15.55 -23.41
CA ALA A 6 14.27 -14.91 -22.74
C ALA A 6 14.06 -13.38 -22.64
N LYS A 7 13.57 -12.75 -23.72
CA LYS A 7 13.28 -11.31 -23.73
C LYS A 7 12.19 -10.95 -22.72
N LYS A 8 11.16 -11.78 -22.59
CA LYS A 8 10.08 -11.58 -21.64
C LYS A 8 10.60 -11.67 -20.20
N GLU A 9 11.43 -12.65 -19.92
CA GLU A 9 12.05 -12.83 -18.59
C GLU A 9 12.94 -11.66 -18.21
N ILE A 10 13.74 -11.16 -19.15
CA ILE A 10 14.60 -9.99 -18.95
C ILE A 10 13.75 -8.76 -18.66
N LEU A 11 12.68 -8.55 -19.40
CA LEU A 11 11.78 -7.42 -19.20
C LEU A 11 11.12 -7.45 -17.82
N VAL A 12 10.70 -8.62 -17.36
CA VAL A 12 10.13 -8.79 -16.01
C VAL A 12 11.15 -8.42 -14.94
N LYS A 13 12.39 -8.87 -15.08
CA LYS A 13 13.46 -8.53 -14.14
C LYS A 13 13.78 -7.04 -14.14
N GLU A 14 13.83 -6.41 -15.31
CA GLU A 14 14.06 -4.97 -15.44
C GLU A 14 12.94 -4.18 -14.76
N ASN A 15 11.69 -4.59 -14.94
CA ASN A 15 10.55 -3.95 -14.31
C ASN A 15 10.58 -4.10 -12.79
N GLN A 16 10.99 -5.26 -12.29
CA GLN A 16 11.14 -5.48 -10.85
C GLN A 16 12.23 -4.59 -10.25
N LEU A 17 13.35 -4.42 -10.95
CA LEU A 17 14.43 -3.52 -10.51
C LEU A 17 13.97 -2.07 -10.49
N LYS A 18 13.23 -1.63 -11.51
CA LYS A 18 12.67 -0.28 -11.56
C LYS A 18 11.69 -0.06 -10.42
N GLU A 19 10.82 -1.03 -10.15
CA GLU A 19 9.87 -0.97 -9.03
C GLU A 19 10.62 -0.81 -7.71
N GLN A 20 11.67 -1.60 -7.49
CA GLN A 20 12.47 -1.52 -6.28
C GLN A 20 13.15 -0.16 -6.12
N GLN A 21 13.68 0.40 -7.20
CA GLN A 21 14.29 1.73 -7.19
C GLN A 21 13.27 2.82 -6.85
N ILE A 22 12.06 2.71 -7.40
CA ILE A 22 10.97 3.66 -7.10
C ILE A 22 10.59 3.57 -5.63
N ILE A 23 10.42 2.35 -5.10
CA ILE A 23 10.09 2.13 -3.69
C ILE A 23 11.15 2.75 -2.79
N GLU A 24 12.42 2.52 -3.07
CA GLU A 24 13.52 3.08 -2.27
C GLU A 24 13.55 4.61 -2.34
N SER A 25 13.34 5.16 -3.52
CA SER A 25 13.30 6.62 -3.73
C SER A 25 12.18 7.28 -2.93
N LEU A 26 10.99 6.67 -2.88
CA LEU A 26 9.82 7.22 -2.21
C LEU A 26 9.84 7.02 -0.69
N SER A 27 10.71 6.16 -0.18
CA SER A 27 10.64 5.71 1.21
C SER A 27 11.98 5.78 1.96
N LYS A 28 12.79 6.78 1.66
CA LYS A 28 14.12 6.94 2.27
C LYS A 28 14.10 6.94 3.79
N ASP A 29 13.13 7.60 4.40
CA ASP A 29 13.01 7.74 5.85
C ASP A 29 11.98 6.80 6.45
N PHE A 30 11.49 5.83 5.69
CA PHE A 30 10.43 4.94 6.11
C PHE A 30 11.00 3.70 6.80
N LYS A 31 10.22 3.16 7.72
CA LYS A 31 10.50 1.85 8.30
C LYS A 31 10.05 0.76 7.34
N VAL A 32 10.76 -0.34 7.32
CA VAL A 32 10.48 -1.48 6.45
C VAL A 32 10.13 -2.69 7.30
N THR A 33 8.98 -3.32 7.02
CA THR A 33 8.59 -4.56 7.70
C THR A 33 9.19 -5.77 6.99
N PRO A 34 9.20 -6.95 7.63
CA PRO A 34 9.73 -8.16 6.99
C PRO A 34 9.02 -8.54 5.68
N SER A 35 7.77 -8.14 5.48
CA SER A 35 7.02 -8.39 4.23
C SER A 35 7.42 -7.46 3.10
N GLY A 36 8.14 -6.38 3.39
CA GLY A 36 8.51 -5.35 2.42
C GLY A 36 7.62 -4.12 2.43
N LEU A 37 6.63 -4.07 3.30
CA LEU A 37 5.81 -2.87 3.50
C LEU A 37 6.67 -1.76 4.08
N ARG A 38 6.55 -0.55 3.55
CA ARG A 38 7.26 0.62 4.07
C ARG A 38 6.25 1.62 4.59
N TYR A 39 6.54 2.18 5.76
CA TYR A 39 5.61 3.09 6.40
C TYR A 39 6.32 4.20 7.17
N LYS A 40 5.64 5.34 7.28
CA LYS A 40 6.12 6.49 8.05
C LYS A 40 4.93 7.08 8.81
N ILE A 41 5.08 7.27 10.11
CA ILE A 41 4.06 7.93 10.93
C ILE A 41 4.17 9.43 10.69
N LEU A 42 3.10 10.04 10.20
CA LEU A 42 3.04 11.48 9.94
C LEU A 42 2.55 12.25 11.16
N ASN A 43 1.52 11.74 11.83
CA ASN A 43 1.00 12.31 13.06
C ASN A 43 0.82 11.20 14.09
N LYS A 44 1.40 11.37 15.26
CA LYS A 44 1.27 10.38 16.33
C LYS A 44 -0.12 10.42 16.94
N GLY A 45 -0.68 9.24 17.21
CA GLY A 45 -1.93 9.09 17.93
C GLY A 45 -1.71 8.67 19.37
N ASN A 46 -2.82 8.49 20.06
CA ASN A 46 -2.85 8.02 21.45
C ASN A 46 -3.71 6.75 21.52
N GLY A 47 -3.32 5.81 22.35
CA GLY A 47 -4.12 4.62 22.59
C GLY A 47 -3.48 3.37 22.03
N ASP A 48 -4.29 2.34 21.85
CA ASP A 48 -3.84 1.02 21.46
C ASP A 48 -3.92 0.84 19.95
N SER A 49 -3.06 -0.04 19.44
CA SER A 49 -3.15 -0.49 18.05
C SER A 49 -4.28 -1.52 17.92
N PRO A 50 -4.98 -1.56 16.75
CA PRO A 50 -6.00 -2.58 16.55
C PRO A 50 -5.39 -3.97 16.46
N LYS A 51 -6.17 -4.95 16.89
CA LYS A 51 -5.80 -6.36 16.85
C LYS A 51 -6.48 -7.04 15.67
N LYS A 52 -5.94 -8.16 15.24
CA LYS A 52 -6.53 -8.96 14.16
C LYS A 52 -8.01 -9.23 14.45
N GLY A 53 -8.85 -8.90 13.47
CA GLY A 53 -10.30 -9.06 13.57
C GLY A 53 -11.05 -7.85 14.11
N ASP A 54 -10.35 -6.85 14.63
CA ASP A 54 -10.99 -5.64 15.14
C ASP A 54 -11.61 -4.83 14.00
N LYS A 55 -12.76 -4.23 14.27
CA LYS A 55 -13.38 -3.29 13.34
C LYS A 55 -12.70 -1.95 13.46
N VAL A 56 -12.23 -1.44 12.32
CA VAL A 56 -11.53 -0.15 12.23
C VAL A 56 -12.24 0.78 11.27
N LYS A 57 -12.05 2.08 11.47
CA LYS A 57 -12.56 3.14 10.63
C LYS A 57 -11.39 3.97 10.15
N VAL A 58 -11.28 4.16 8.83
CA VAL A 58 -10.09 4.71 8.19
C VAL A 58 -10.47 5.73 7.12
N HIS A 59 -9.85 6.91 7.17
CA HIS A 59 -9.77 7.81 6.03
C HIS A 59 -8.48 7.54 5.26
N TYR A 60 -8.55 7.64 3.94
CA TYR A 60 -7.37 7.35 3.12
C TYR A 60 -7.36 8.10 1.80
N LYS A 61 -6.16 8.22 1.23
CA LYS A 61 -5.93 8.71 -0.12
C LYS A 61 -4.92 7.78 -0.77
N GLY A 62 -5.33 7.12 -1.84
CA GLY A 62 -4.49 6.19 -2.59
C GLY A 62 -3.98 6.82 -3.88
N MET A 63 -2.69 6.66 -4.13
CA MET A 63 -1.99 7.23 -5.28
C MET A 63 -1.11 6.19 -5.96
N LEU A 64 -0.90 6.36 -7.24
CA LEU A 64 0.17 5.68 -7.98
C LEU A 64 1.49 6.42 -7.71
N THR A 65 2.60 5.86 -8.18
CA THR A 65 3.93 6.44 -7.95
C THR A 65 4.15 7.78 -8.67
N ASP A 66 3.32 8.08 -9.67
CA ASP A 66 3.31 9.36 -10.38
C ASP A 66 2.39 10.40 -9.73
N GLU A 67 1.90 10.12 -8.51
CA GLU A 67 0.99 10.97 -7.74
C GLU A 67 -0.45 11.00 -8.27
N THR A 68 -0.79 10.17 -9.25
CA THR A 68 -2.17 10.04 -9.72
C THR A 68 -3.04 9.45 -8.61
N VAL A 69 -4.04 10.19 -8.14
CA VAL A 69 -4.99 9.72 -7.12
C VAL A 69 -6.01 8.79 -7.77
N PHE A 70 -6.06 7.54 -7.35
CA PHE A 70 -7.02 6.58 -7.87
C PHE A 70 -8.23 6.38 -6.95
N ASP A 71 -8.10 6.73 -5.68
CA ASP A 71 -9.21 6.62 -4.72
C ASP A 71 -8.94 7.52 -3.51
N SER A 72 -10.01 8.06 -2.92
CA SER A 72 -9.89 8.91 -1.73
C SER A 72 -11.19 8.93 -0.95
N SER A 73 -11.15 8.53 0.32
CA SER A 73 -12.30 8.64 1.22
C SER A 73 -12.61 10.09 1.57
N TYR A 74 -11.61 10.95 1.53
CA TYR A 74 -11.79 12.39 1.79
C TYR A 74 -12.67 13.04 0.74
N LYS A 75 -12.57 12.64 -0.52
CA LYS A 75 -13.42 13.15 -1.60
C LYS A 75 -14.87 12.81 -1.40
N ARG A 76 -15.15 11.65 -0.80
CA ARG A 76 -16.49 11.18 -0.52
C ARG A 76 -17.02 11.66 0.83
N ASN A 77 -16.16 12.30 1.62
CA ASN A 77 -16.47 12.68 3.01
C ASN A 77 -16.97 11.51 3.85
N GLN A 78 -16.47 10.32 3.58
CA GLN A 78 -16.93 9.11 4.26
C GLN A 78 -15.77 8.14 4.45
N PRO A 79 -15.36 7.92 5.71
CA PRO A 79 -14.34 6.90 5.99
C PRO A 79 -14.90 5.51 5.71
N ILE A 80 -14.01 4.56 5.47
CA ILE A 80 -14.41 3.16 5.30
C ILE A 80 -14.25 2.42 6.62
N GLU A 81 -15.13 1.42 6.82
CA GLU A 81 -15.06 0.51 7.95
C GLU A 81 -14.81 -0.91 7.46
N PHE A 82 -13.95 -1.63 8.15
CA PHE A 82 -13.67 -3.03 7.84
C PHE A 82 -13.03 -3.70 9.06
N ASN A 83 -12.95 -5.04 9.01
CA ASN A 83 -12.27 -5.82 10.04
C ASN A 83 -10.84 -6.09 9.59
N VAL A 84 -9.87 -5.62 10.37
CA VAL A 84 -8.45 -5.65 9.99
C VAL A 84 -7.83 -7.02 10.20
N GLY A 85 -6.91 -7.39 9.32
CA GLY A 85 -6.09 -8.59 9.47
C GLY A 85 -6.73 -9.89 8.99
N ILE A 86 -7.90 -9.85 8.35
CA ILE A 86 -8.64 -11.06 7.93
C ILE A 86 -8.93 -11.09 6.42
N GLY A 87 -8.20 -10.32 5.62
CA GLY A 87 -8.29 -10.38 4.16
C GLY A 87 -9.43 -9.59 3.53
N GLN A 88 -10.04 -8.68 4.25
CA GLN A 88 -11.09 -7.80 3.70
C GLN A 88 -10.53 -6.67 2.86
N VAL A 89 -9.25 -6.36 3.04
CA VAL A 89 -8.52 -5.32 2.31
C VAL A 89 -7.19 -5.88 1.82
N ILE A 90 -6.46 -5.10 1.02
CA ILE A 90 -5.15 -5.56 0.50
C ILE A 90 -4.19 -5.88 1.65
N PRO A 91 -3.26 -6.83 1.44
CA PRO A 91 -2.34 -7.27 2.52
C PRO A 91 -1.55 -6.13 3.16
N GLY A 92 -1.13 -5.14 2.37
CA GLY A 92 -0.42 -3.97 2.90
C GLY A 92 -1.21 -3.20 3.92
N TRP A 93 -2.52 -3.11 3.76
CA TRP A 93 -3.42 -2.47 4.73
C TRP A 93 -3.64 -3.33 5.96
N ASP A 94 -3.90 -4.63 5.77
CA ASP A 94 -4.09 -5.55 6.89
C ASP A 94 -2.89 -5.53 7.84
N GLU A 95 -1.69 -5.47 7.29
CA GLU A 95 -0.47 -5.38 8.09
C GLU A 95 -0.25 -3.97 8.63
N GLY A 96 -0.33 -2.96 7.76
CA GLY A 96 0.05 -1.59 8.10
C GLY A 96 -0.86 -0.95 9.14
N ILE A 97 -2.16 -1.15 9.03
CA ILE A 97 -3.11 -0.53 9.95
C ILE A 97 -2.97 -1.08 11.37
N MET A 98 -2.59 -2.35 11.52
CA MET A 98 -2.30 -2.92 12.84
C MET A 98 -1.03 -2.35 13.49
N LEU A 99 -0.19 -1.65 12.74
CA LEU A 99 0.99 -0.95 13.27
C LEU A 99 0.64 0.43 13.80
N LEU A 100 -0.52 0.97 13.47
CA LEU A 100 -0.94 2.31 13.86
C LEU A 100 -1.68 2.28 15.20
N LYS A 101 -1.59 3.40 15.91
CA LYS A 101 -2.41 3.65 17.10
C LYS A 101 -3.61 4.49 16.71
N ASN A 102 -4.66 4.45 17.51
CA ASN A 102 -5.85 5.27 17.27
C ASN A 102 -5.48 6.74 17.12
N GLY A 103 -5.99 7.37 16.08
CA GLY A 103 -5.71 8.76 15.78
C GLY A 103 -4.41 9.00 15.00
N GLU A 104 -3.65 7.96 14.68
CA GLU A 104 -2.41 8.12 13.90
C GLU A 104 -2.71 8.28 12.42
N LYS A 105 -1.90 9.13 11.80
CA LYS A 105 -1.85 9.27 10.34
C LYS A 105 -0.49 8.77 9.88
N ALA A 106 -0.49 7.95 8.84
CA ALA A 106 0.73 7.38 8.30
C ALA A 106 0.70 7.36 6.77
N LYS A 107 1.89 7.28 6.19
CA LYS A 107 2.07 7.07 4.76
C LYS A 107 2.65 5.69 4.54
N PHE A 108 2.04 4.94 3.63
CA PHE A 108 2.49 3.60 3.25
C PHE A 108 2.99 3.61 1.83
N VAL A 109 4.12 2.95 1.58
CA VAL A 109 4.54 2.55 0.24
C VAL A 109 4.39 1.05 0.17
N ILE A 110 3.45 0.61 -0.66
CA ILE A 110 2.99 -0.78 -0.73
C ILE A 110 3.47 -1.41 -2.04
N PRO A 111 4.42 -2.36 -1.99
CA PRO A 111 4.81 -3.06 -3.21
C PRO A 111 3.65 -3.87 -3.78
N SER A 112 3.70 -4.15 -5.07
CA SER A 112 2.57 -4.77 -5.79
C SER A 112 2.11 -6.10 -5.18
N ASN A 113 3.02 -6.89 -4.64
CA ASN A 113 2.67 -8.16 -4.01
C ASN A 113 1.86 -8.02 -2.71
N LEU A 114 1.86 -6.84 -2.11
CA LEU A 114 1.02 -6.50 -0.95
C LEU A 114 -0.18 -5.63 -1.34
N GLY A 115 -0.32 -5.32 -2.61
CA GLY A 115 -1.42 -4.56 -3.19
C GLY A 115 -2.27 -5.41 -4.11
N TYR A 116 -2.39 -4.98 -5.35
CA TYR A 116 -3.24 -5.65 -6.35
C TYR A 116 -2.50 -6.60 -7.28
N GLY A 117 -1.17 -6.72 -7.13
CA GLY A 117 -0.37 -7.71 -7.84
C GLY A 117 -0.40 -7.58 -9.35
N GLU A 118 -0.23 -8.72 -10.03
CA GLU A 118 -0.20 -8.79 -11.49
C GLU A 118 -1.55 -8.45 -12.13
N ALA A 119 -2.65 -8.66 -11.43
CA ALA A 119 -3.98 -8.41 -11.96
C ALA A 119 -4.33 -6.92 -12.03
N GLY A 120 -3.75 -6.11 -11.16
CA GLY A 120 -4.16 -4.72 -11.03
C GLY A 120 -5.60 -4.59 -10.53
N ALA A 121 -6.23 -3.46 -10.78
CA ALA A 121 -7.61 -3.24 -10.35
C ALA A 121 -8.34 -2.31 -11.32
N GLY A 122 -9.40 -2.84 -11.94
CA GLY A 122 -10.46 -2.06 -12.59
C GLY A 122 -10.05 -0.96 -13.56
N GLY A 123 -8.94 -1.07 -14.27
CA GLY A 123 -8.50 -0.06 -15.23
C GLY A 123 -7.87 1.19 -14.59
N VAL A 124 -7.87 1.32 -13.27
CA VAL A 124 -7.25 2.46 -12.57
C VAL A 124 -5.90 2.09 -11.96
N ILE A 125 -5.72 0.83 -11.57
CA ILE A 125 -4.44 0.34 -11.05
C ILE A 125 -3.85 -0.65 -12.05
N PRO A 126 -2.72 -0.31 -12.68
CA PRO A 126 -2.08 -1.19 -13.64
C PRO A 126 -1.50 -2.44 -12.98
N PRO A 127 -1.20 -3.49 -13.77
CA PRO A 127 -0.49 -4.65 -13.24
C PRO A 127 0.85 -4.28 -12.60
N ASN A 128 1.18 -4.95 -11.52
CA ASN A 128 2.45 -4.78 -10.80
C ASN A 128 2.72 -3.37 -10.31
N ALA A 129 1.67 -2.61 -10.00
CA ALA A 129 1.82 -1.24 -9.54
C ALA A 129 2.19 -1.17 -8.06
N THR A 130 3.19 -0.36 -7.74
CA THR A 130 3.48 0.06 -6.37
C THR A 130 2.49 1.16 -6.00
N LEU A 131 1.92 1.09 -4.81
CA LEU A 131 0.90 2.01 -4.35
C LEU A 131 1.42 2.88 -3.21
N VAL A 132 0.96 4.13 -3.17
CA VAL A 132 1.26 5.06 -2.09
C VAL A 132 -0.05 5.45 -1.43
N PHE A 133 -0.18 5.18 -0.14
CA PHE A 133 -1.37 5.54 0.62
C PHE A 133 -1.04 6.48 1.75
N GLU A 134 -1.86 7.50 1.93
CA GLU A 134 -1.95 8.24 3.18
C GLU A 134 -3.18 7.71 3.91
N VAL A 135 -3.01 7.27 5.15
CA VAL A 135 -4.04 6.58 5.93
C VAL A 135 -4.14 7.20 7.30
N GLU A 136 -5.38 7.48 7.74
CA GLU A 136 -5.67 8.00 9.07
C GLU A 136 -6.59 7.02 9.80
N LEU A 137 -6.13 6.46 10.90
CA LEU A 137 -6.92 5.55 11.74
C LEU A 137 -7.76 6.38 12.71
N LEU A 138 -9.05 6.29 12.57
CA LEU A 138 -10.01 7.06 13.36
C LEU A 138 -10.41 6.37 14.65
#